data_74bebd743602c47879fa26b84d1c8c48
#
_entry.id   74bebd743602c47879fa26b84d1c8c48
#
_cell.length_a   1.000
_cell.length_b   1.000
_cell.length_c   1.000
_cell.angle_alpha   90.00
_cell.angle_beta   90.00
_cell.angle_gamma   90.00
#
_symmetry.space_group_name_H-M   'P 1'
#
loop_
_entity.id
_entity.type
_entity.pdbx_description
1 polymer ?
#
loop_
_entity_poly.entity_id
_entity_poly.type
_entity_poly.pdbx_seq_one_letter_code
_entity_poly.pdbx_strand_id
1 'polypeptide(L)'
;MRTTIEVFTFKIRKHRTSDFLSFADEPDLYELLANDENNFTNFIDTNLTGDIEQAQRTVRIPQKVEGYSFHHHNNKARYICGIIETGLYGKEYEIANKDDPKNVEFRVGKNSAIIKPFFYYIMIPRTGDKGLMILERTDNDGIYPLMRIILTSFINYHYGVENGYTVEKTNLILNYYLNELLEGKYNSISVSANSLKKDIADRY
;
A
#
# COMPACT_ATOMS: atom_id res chain seq x y z
N MET A 1 9.33 -11.81 -13.97
CA MET A 1 8.71 -10.89 -13.00
C MET A 1 7.21 -11.15 -13.00
N ARG A 2 6.64 -11.48 -11.86
CA ARG A 2 5.20 -11.76 -11.71
C ARG A 2 4.58 -10.64 -10.87
N THR A 3 3.63 -9.91 -11.46
CA THR A 3 2.86 -8.89 -10.75
C THR A 3 1.51 -9.47 -10.33
N THR A 4 1.13 -9.27 -9.09
CA THR A 4 -0.13 -9.71 -8.50
C THR A 4 -0.74 -8.56 -7.70
N ILE A 5 -2.01 -8.69 -7.37
CA ILE A 5 -2.76 -7.73 -6.54
C ILE A 5 -3.14 -8.42 -5.24
N GLU A 6 -2.85 -7.78 -4.12
CA GLU A 6 -3.30 -8.18 -2.79
C GLU A 6 -4.52 -7.34 -2.40
N VAL A 7 -5.61 -8.01 -2.04
CA VAL A 7 -6.87 -7.35 -1.62
C VAL A 7 -7.19 -7.77 -0.20
N PHE A 8 -7.42 -6.80 0.67
CA PHE A 8 -7.81 -7.05 2.06
C PHE A 8 -8.58 -5.88 2.64
N THR A 9 -9.31 -6.14 3.72
CA THR A 9 -9.90 -5.08 4.52
C THR A 9 -8.95 -4.66 5.63
N PHE A 10 -9.13 -3.45 6.13
CA PHE A 10 -8.39 -2.97 7.28
C PHE A 10 -9.30 -2.23 8.25
N LYS A 11 -8.86 -2.15 9.49
CA LYS A 11 -9.44 -1.34 10.55
C LYS A 11 -8.37 -0.46 11.16
N ILE A 12 -8.78 0.58 11.86
CA ILE A 12 -7.91 1.49 12.57
C ILE A 12 -8.20 1.34 14.05
N ARG A 13 -7.28 0.68 14.77
CA ARG A 13 -7.40 0.47 16.21
C ARG A 13 -6.95 1.71 16.97
N LYS A 14 -7.72 2.11 17.97
CA LYS A 14 -7.31 3.12 18.98
C LYS A 14 -6.32 2.48 19.95
N HIS A 15 -5.19 3.17 20.18
CA HIS A 15 -4.13 2.63 21.03
C HIS A 15 -4.61 2.36 22.46
N ARG A 16 -4.17 1.26 23.06
CA ARG A 16 -4.52 0.79 24.42
C ARG A 16 -6.02 0.54 24.67
N THR A 17 -6.81 0.42 23.62
CA THR A 17 -8.21 0.03 23.71
C THR A 17 -8.52 -1.12 22.76
N SER A 18 -9.70 -1.73 22.90
CA SER A 18 -10.25 -2.67 21.91
C SER A 18 -11.01 -1.97 20.80
N ASP A 19 -11.14 -0.63 20.86
CA ASP A 19 -12.01 0.14 19.99
C ASP A 19 -11.36 0.43 18.66
N PHE A 20 -12.19 0.55 17.64
CA PHE A 20 -11.80 0.96 16.31
C PHE A 20 -12.34 2.35 16.00
N LEU A 21 -11.61 3.08 15.15
CA LEU A 21 -12.08 4.33 14.59
C LEU A 21 -13.30 4.05 13.70
N SER A 22 -14.39 4.75 13.97
CA SER A 22 -15.52 4.78 13.05
C SER A 22 -15.23 5.78 11.93
N PHE A 23 -15.50 5.42 10.68
CA PHE A 23 -15.34 6.33 9.54
C PHE A 23 -16.45 7.40 9.45
N ALA A 24 -17.43 7.35 10.37
CA ALA A 24 -18.39 8.42 10.58
C ALA A 24 -17.88 9.47 11.58
N ASP A 25 -16.78 9.21 12.30
CA ASP A 25 -16.18 10.15 13.24
C ASP A 25 -15.47 11.30 12.51
N GLU A 26 -15.49 12.48 13.10
CA GLU A 26 -14.72 13.63 12.63
C GLU A 26 -13.31 13.63 13.23
N PRO A 27 -12.31 14.11 12.46
CA PRO A 27 -12.39 14.54 11.06
C PRO A 27 -12.59 13.35 10.11
N ASP A 28 -13.32 13.57 9.01
CA ASP A 28 -13.57 12.53 7.99
C ASP A 28 -12.24 12.07 7.34
N LEU A 29 -11.88 10.82 7.56
CA LEU A 29 -10.61 10.27 7.08
C LEU A 29 -10.50 10.29 5.55
N TYR A 30 -11.60 10.06 4.82
CA TYR A 30 -11.57 10.14 3.36
C TYR A 30 -11.25 11.57 2.88
N GLU A 31 -11.91 12.57 3.47
CA GLU A 31 -11.66 13.97 3.11
C GLU A 31 -10.21 14.37 3.39
N LEU A 32 -9.62 13.89 4.48
CA LEU A 32 -8.19 14.10 4.76
C LEU A 32 -7.30 13.45 3.70
N LEU A 33 -7.58 12.20 3.31
CA LEU A 33 -6.79 11.48 2.32
C LEU A 33 -6.90 12.07 0.91
N ALA A 34 -8.07 12.62 0.56
CA ALA A 34 -8.39 13.13 -0.78
C ALA A 34 -8.15 14.64 -0.93
N ASN A 35 -7.86 15.38 0.15
CA ASN A 35 -7.66 16.83 0.13
C ASN A 35 -6.60 17.24 -0.90
N ASP A 36 -6.89 18.29 -1.69
CA ASP A 36 -6.03 18.71 -2.79
C ASP A 36 -4.69 19.31 -2.29
N GLU A 37 -4.68 19.96 -1.13
CA GLU A 37 -3.49 20.62 -0.58
C GLU A 37 -2.63 19.69 0.30
N ASN A 38 -3.28 18.92 1.17
CA ASN A 38 -2.62 18.08 2.17
C ASN A 38 -3.03 16.60 2.05
N ASN A 39 -3.18 16.11 0.82
CA ASN A 39 -3.57 14.73 0.56
C ASN A 39 -2.49 13.72 0.95
N PHE A 40 -2.84 12.46 0.80
CA PHE A 40 -2.00 11.34 1.16
C PHE A 40 -0.61 11.35 0.48
N THR A 41 -0.54 11.73 -0.81
CA THR A 41 0.75 11.81 -1.53
C THR A 41 1.59 13.00 -1.09
N ASN A 42 0.98 14.15 -0.84
CA ASN A 42 1.69 15.33 -0.32
C ASN A 42 2.24 15.06 1.08
N PHE A 43 1.50 14.34 1.92
CA PHE A 43 1.99 13.90 3.23
C PHE A 43 3.22 13.00 3.11
N ILE A 44 3.20 12.03 2.19
CA ILE A 44 4.37 11.17 1.93
C ILE A 44 5.56 12.02 1.50
N ASP A 45 5.37 12.90 0.53
CA ASP A 45 6.45 13.71 -0.04
C ASP A 45 7.07 14.66 1.00
N THR A 46 6.25 15.23 1.87
CA THR A 46 6.69 16.22 2.85
C THR A 46 7.26 15.61 4.14
N ASN A 47 6.65 14.52 4.63
CA ASN A 47 6.93 14.01 5.96
C ASN A 47 7.66 12.67 5.97
N LEU A 48 7.61 11.91 4.87
CA LEU A 48 8.11 10.54 4.85
C LEU A 48 9.10 10.25 3.71
N THR A 49 9.35 11.22 2.82
CA THR A 49 10.30 11.00 1.73
C THR A 49 11.68 10.61 2.28
N GLY A 50 12.21 9.51 1.76
CA GLY A 50 13.49 8.96 2.17
C GLY A 50 13.36 7.65 2.92
N ASP A 51 13.94 7.58 4.09
CA ASP A 51 14.10 6.32 4.84
C ASP A 51 12.96 6.06 5.82
N ILE A 52 12.35 4.89 5.70
CA ILE A 52 11.42 4.35 6.70
C ILE A 52 12.08 3.14 7.36
N GLU A 53 12.88 3.40 8.39
CA GLU A 53 13.68 2.39 9.10
C GLU A 53 12.86 1.17 9.54
N GLN A 54 11.66 1.38 10.08
CA GLN A 54 10.78 0.29 10.54
C GLN A 54 10.42 -0.70 9.43
N ALA A 55 10.42 -0.27 8.17
CA ALA A 55 10.14 -1.11 7.02
C ALA A 55 11.43 -1.53 6.28
N GLN A 56 12.59 -0.99 6.64
CA GLN A 56 13.84 -1.08 5.88
C GLN A 56 13.65 -0.71 4.40
N ARG A 57 12.89 0.37 4.16
CA ARG A 57 12.54 0.86 2.83
C ARG A 57 12.71 2.36 2.73
N THR A 58 13.08 2.78 1.55
CA THR A 58 12.86 4.17 1.15
C THR A 58 11.49 4.31 0.51
N VAL A 59 10.91 5.49 0.55
CA VAL A 59 9.67 5.83 -0.14
C VAL A 59 9.79 7.21 -0.76
N ARG A 60 9.18 7.37 -1.93
CA ARG A 60 8.99 8.68 -2.57
C ARG A 60 7.77 8.64 -3.47
N ILE A 61 7.24 9.81 -3.80
CA ILE A 61 6.28 9.98 -4.88
C ILE A 61 7.05 10.04 -6.20
N PRO A 62 6.58 9.39 -7.29
CA PRO A 62 7.20 9.49 -8.60
C PRO A 62 7.40 10.93 -9.03
N GLN A 63 8.48 11.20 -9.77
CA GLN A 63 8.73 12.53 -10.31
C GLN A 63 7.56 12.97 -11.20
N LYS A 64 7.09 14.21 -11.00
CA LYS A 64 5.99 14.78 -11.79
C LYS A 64 6.35 14.75 -13.28
N VAL A 65 5.47 14.14 -14.06
CA VAL A 65 5.47 14.22 -15.51
C VAL A 65 4.36 15.18 -15.90
N GLU A 66 4.61 16.10 -16.83
CA GLU A 66 3.62 17.08 -17.28
C GLU A 66 2.33 16.37 -17.76
N GLY A 67 1.18 16.79 -17.20
CA GLY A 67 -0.13 16.17 -17.47
C GLY A 67 -0.43 14.87 -16.74
N TYR A 68 0.46 14.39 -15.86
CA TYR A 68 0.25 13.18 -15.07
C TYR A 68 0.10 13.49 -13.58
N SER A 69 -0.97 12.96 -12.96
CA SER A 69 -1.14 12.97 -11.50
C SER A 69 -0.94 11.55 -10.96
N PHE A 70 -0.14 11.45 -9.90
CA PHE A 70 0.06 10.18 -9.19
C PHE A 70 -0.90 10.00 -8.00
N HIS A 71 -1.84 10.91 -7.85
CA HIS A 71 -2.92 10.84 -6.89
C HIS A 71 -4.24 11.06 -7.60
N HIS A 72 -5.13 10.10 -7.47
CA HIS A 72 -6.49 10.13 -7.99
C HIS A 72 -7.46 9.81 -6.86
N HIS A 73 -8.59 10.51 -6.83
CA HIS A 73 -9.64 10.25 -5.88
C HIS A 73 -11.03 10.26 -6.52
N ASN A 74 -12.00 9.67 -5.85
CA ASN A 74 -13.38 9.67 -6.29
C ASN A 74 -14.32 9.88 -5.10
N ASN A 75 -14.95 11.05 -5.01
CA ASN A 75 -15.79 11.46 -3.89
C ASN A 75 -17.06 10.60 -3.75
N LYS A 76 -17.60 10.09 -4.85
CA LYS A 76 -18.79 9.25 -4.82
C LYS A 76 -18.50 7.86 -4.25
N ALA A 77 -17.44 7.23 -4.72
CA ALA A 77 -17.01 5.90 -4.29
C ALA A 77 -16.05 5.95 -3.08
N ARG A 78 -15.59 7.15 -2.69
CA ARG A 78 -14.73 7.43 -1.53
C ARG A 78 -13.46 6.59 -1.52
N TYR A 79 -12.70 6.68 -2.59
CA TYR A 79 -11.38 6.06 -2.67
C TYR A 79 -10.32 7.05 -3.12
N ILE A 80 -9.10 6.75 -2.74
CA ILE A 80 -7.88 7.29 -3.33
C ILE A 80 -7.10 6.16 -3.98
N CYS A 81 -6.37 6.46 -5.03
CA CYS A 81 -5.42 5.52 -5.62
C CYS A 81 -4.25 6.27 -6.26
N GLY A 82 -3.16 5.55 -6.47
CA GLY A 82 -1.98 6.16 -7.08
C GLY A 82 -0.80 5.20 -7.16
N ILE A 83 0.38 5.79 -7.38
CA ILE A 83 1.64 5.08 -7.44
C ILE A 83 2.58 5.67 -6.40
N ILE A 84 3.26 4.80 -5.66
CA ILE A 84 4.42 5.15 -4.84
C ILE A 84 5.65 4.40 -5.36
N GLU A 85 6.81 5.00 -5.22
CA GLU A 85 8.09 4.37 -5.51
C GLU A 85 8.78 3.99 -4.22
N THR A 86 9.21 2.73 -4.11
CA THR A 86 9.87 2.23 -2.90
C THR A 86 10.90 1.15 -3.25
N GLY A 87 11.89 0.98 -2.40
CA GLY A 87 12.90 -0.06 -2.51
C GLY A 87 13.46 -0.47 -1.16
N LEU A 88 13.76 -1.75 -1.01
CA LEU A 88 14.47 -2.28 0.15
C LEU A 88 15.94 -1.86 0.11
N TYR A 89 16.48 -1.50 1.27
CA TYR A 89 17.90 -1.26 1.46
C TYR A 89 18.50 -2.23 2.51
N GLY A 90 19.76 -2.07 2.85
CA GLY A 90 20.44 -2.86 3.89
C GLY A 90 21.16 -4.10 3.36
N LYS A 91 21.07 -4.37 2.06
CA LYS A 91 21.78 -5.47 1.40
C LYS A 91 22.68 -4.93 0.29
N GLU A 92 23.80 -5.61 0.06
CA GLU A 92 24.67 -5.34 -1.06
C GLU A 92 24.27 -6.23 -2.24
N TYR A 93 24.27 -5.66 -3.44
CA TYR A 93 23.97 -6.37 -4.68
C TYR A 93 25.01 -6.01 -5.74
N GLU A 94 25.30 -6.95 -6.61
CA GLU A 94 26.05 -6.73 -7.84
C GLU A 94 25.08 -6.83 -9.02
N ILE A 95 25.14 -5.85 -9.91
CA ILE A 95 24.46 -5.88 -11.21
C ILE A 95 25.50 -6.30 -12.22
N ALA A 96 25.33 -7.48 -12.79
CA ALA A 96 26.22 -8.06 -13.78
C ALA A 96 25.54 -8.13 -15.14
N ASN A 97 26.35 -8.17 -16.19
CA ASN A 97 25.86 -8.42 -17.53
C ASN A 97 25.24 -9.83 -17.60
N LYS A 98 24.03 -9.95 -18.14
CA LYS A 98 23.33 -11.24 -18.24
C LYS A 98 24.04 -12.26 -19.13
N ASP A 99 24.79 -11.79 -20.14
CA ASP A 99 25.51 -12.63 -21.10
C ASP A 99 26.97 -12.91 -20.66
N ASP A 100 27.50 -12.11 -19.71
CA ASP A 100 28.77 -12.33 -19.03
C ASP A 100 28.63 -12.02 -17.52
N PRO A 101 28.18 -12.97 -16.70
CA PRO A 101 27.94 -12.76 -15.27
C PRO A 101 29.19 -12.44 -14.44
N LYS A 102 30.40 -12.60 -15.00
CA LYS A 102 31.65 -12.20 -14.35
C LYS A 102 31.92 -10.71 -14.50
N ASN A 103 31.26 -10.06 -15.46
CA ASN A 103 31.39 -8.63 -15.70
C ASN A 103 30.39 -7.88 -14.82
N VAL A 104 30.84 -7.42 -13.66
CA VAL A 104 30.03 -6.61 -12.73
C VAL A 104 29.99 -5.18 -13.24
N GLU A 105 28.80 -4.73 -13.67
CA GLU A 105 28.56 -3.39 -14.21
C GLU A 105 28.38 -2.35 -13.10
N PHE A 106 27.72 -2.74 -12.00
CA PHE A 106 27.46 -1.83 -10.89
C PHE A 106 27.33 -2.57 -9.56
N ARG A 107 27.76 -1.93 -8.47
CA ARG A 107 27.60 -2.42 -7.10
C ARG A 107 26.65 -1.52 -6.32
N VAL A 108 25.58 -2.10 -5.79
CA VAL A 108 24.62 -1.42 -4.92
C VAL A 108 25.04 -1.65 -3.48
N GLY A 109 25.43 -0.59 -2.79
CA GLY A 109 25.84 -0.64 -1.38
C GLY A 109 24.64 -0.73 -0.42
N LYS A 110 24.90 -1.01 0.85
CA LYS A 110 23.90 -1.16 1.91
C LYS A 110 22.97 0.05 2.09
N ASN A 111 23.47 1.24 1.79
CA ASN A 111 22.71 2.50 1.92
C ASN A 111 21.95 2.88 0.63
N SER A 112 21.94 1.98 -0.35
CA SER A 112 21.25 2.20 -1.62
C SER A 112 20.06 1.24 -1.74
N ALA A 113 19.00 1.69 -2.42
CA ALA A 113 17.81 0.90 -2.69
C ALA A 113 17.53 0.82 -4.19
N ILE A 114 17.08 -0.34 -4.65
CA ILE A 114 16.54 -0.49 -6.01
C ILE A 114 15.07 -0.08 -5.97
N ILE A 115 14.78 1.10 -6.50
CA ILE A 115 13.45 1.70 -6.47
C ILE A 115 12.56 1.07 -7.54
N LYS A 116 11.33 0.73 -7.15
CA LYS A 116 10.28 0.21 -8.03
C LYS A 116 8.97 0.95 -7.77
N PRO A 117 8.15 1.18 -8.81
CA PRO A 117 6.79 1.69 -8.64
C PRO A 117 5.85 0.58 -8.13
N PHE A 118 4.89 0.96 -7.29
CA PHE A 118 3.82 0.09 -6.81
C PHE A 118 2.49 0.84 -6.79
N PHE A 119 1.47 0.21 -7.32
CA PHE A 119 0.10 0.71 -7.25
C PHE A 119 -0.50 0.50 -5.87
N TYR A 120 -1.28 1.49 -5.42
CA TYR A 120 -2.14 1.39 -4.24
C TYR A 120 -3.54 1.92 -4.52
N TYR A 121 -4.51 1.39 -3.79
CA TYR A 121 -5.89 1.84 -3.77
C TYR A 121 -6.42 1.70 -2.34
N ILE A 122 -7.04 2.75 -1.81
CA ILE A 122 -7.60 2.78 -0.45
C ILE A 122 -9.02 3.34 -0.55
N MET A 123 -9.99 2.59 -0.04
CA MET A 123 -11.39 3.02 0.02
C MET A 123 -11.84 3.13 1.47
N ILE A 124 -12.44 4.27 1.81
CA ILE A 124 -12.97 4.59 3.13
C ILE A 124 -14.49 4.80 2.99
N PRO A 125 -15.35 3.88 3.44
CA PRO A 125 -16.78 4.06 3.39
C PRO A 125 -17.24 5.23 4.29
N ARG A 126 -18.47 5.72 4.09
CA ARG A 126 -19.02 6.81 4.92
C ARG A 126 -19.30 6.41 6.36
N THR A 127 -19.54 5.14 6.59
CA THR A 127 -19.91 4.58 7.89
C THR A 127 -19.23 3.25 8.12
N GLY A 128 -19.17 2.83 9.39
CA GLY A 128 -18.51 1.59 9.78
C GLY A 128 -17.04 1.82 10.15
N ASP A 129 -16.31 0.73 10.31
CA ASP A 129 -14.93 0.70 10.81
C ASP A 129 -13.98 -0.09 9.89
N LYS A 130 -14.48 -0.53 8.71
CA LYS A 130 -13.71 -1.35 7.75
C LYS A 130 -13.51 -0.61 6.43
N GLY A 131 -12.25 -0.34 6.10
CA GLY A 131 -11.83 0.11 4.78
C GLY A 131 -11.36 -1.06 3.91
N LEU A 132 -11.23 -0.80 2.61
CA LEU A 132 -10.65 -1.72 1.63
C LEU A 132 -9.29 -1.18 1.18
N MET A 133 -8.32 -2.07 1.05
CA MET A 133 -7.01 -1.76 0.50
C MET A 133 -6.65 -2.76 -0.57
N ILE A 134 -6.18 -2.25 -1.71
CA ILE A 134 -5.67 -3.05 -2.83
C ILE A 134 -4.25 -2.58 -3.09
N LEU A 135 -3.30 -3.50 -3.03
CA LEU A 135 -1.88 -3.20 -3.20
C LEU A 135 -1.28 -4.09 -4.27
N GLU A 136 -0.39 -3.52 -5.04
CA GLU A 136 0.45 -4.28 -5.95
C GLU A 136 1.51 -5.05 -5.18
N ARG A 137 1.81 -6.24 -5.68
CA ARG A 137 2.90 -7.09 -5.24
C ARG A 137 3.68 -7.60 -6.45
N THR A 138 4.97 -7.40 -6.44
CA THR A 138 5.86 -7.88 -7.49
C THR A 138 6.73 -9.01 -6.95
N ASP A 139 6.58 -10.21 -7.52
CA ASP A 139 7.21 -11.44 -7.03
C ASP A 139 6.92 -11.67 -5.53
N ASN A 140 7.95 -11.66 -4.68
CA ASN A 140 7.81 -11.76 -3.22
C ASN A 140 7.85 -10.39 -2.51
N ASP A 141 7.85 -9.31 -3.27
CA ASP A 141 7.98 -7.95 -2.76
C ASP A 141 6.59 -7.28 -2.66
N GLY A 142 5.96 -7.38 -1.50
CA GLY A 142 4.69 -6.72 -1.18
C GLY A 142 4.90 -5.46 -0.34
N ILE A 143 4.07 -4.45 -0.56
CA ILE A 143 4.21 -3.14 0.10
C ILE A 143 3.27 -2.94 1.30
N TYR A 144 2.53 -3.95 1.73
CA TYR A 144 1.62 -3.81 2.88
C TYR A 144 2.31 -3.31 4.17
N PRO A 145 3.48 -3.83 4.58
CA PRO A 145 4.13 -3.33 5.79
C PRO A 145 4.45 -1.84 5.71
N LEU A 146 4.90 -1.37 4.55
CA LEU A 146 5.16 0.04 4.29
C LEU A 146 3.86 0.86 4.31
N MET A 147 2.84 0.45 3.58
CA MET A 147 1.54 1.15 3.52
C MET A 147 0.87 1.24 4.89
N ARG A 148 1.00 0.21 5.72
CA ARG A 148 0.54 0.23 7.11
C ARG A 148 1.22 1.35 7.91
N ILE A 149 2.54 1.48 7.79
CA ILE A 149 3.31 2.53 8.49
C ILE A 149 2.88 3.90 7.99
N ILE A 150 2.86 4.11 6.68
CA ILE A 150 2.50 5.39 6.05
C ILE A 150 1.10 5.81 6.49
N LEU A 151 0.10 4.93 6.34
CA LEU A 151 -1.29 5.26 6.69
C LEU A 151 -1.47 5.48 8.19
N THR A 152 -0.77 4.72 9.04
CA THR A 152 -0.75 4.93 10.49
C THR A 152 -0.16 6.31 10.82
N SER A 153 0.95 6.69 10.23
CA SER A 153 1.60 7.99 10.44
C SER A 153 0.71 9.14 9.95
N PHE A 154 0.08 8.98 8.78
CA PHE A 154 -0.87 9.96 8.25
C PHE A 154 -2.04 10.22 9.21
N ILE A 155 -2.66 9.14 9.71
CA ILE A 155 -3.79 9.23 10.64
C ILE A 155 -3.36 9.91 11.94
N ASN A 156 -2.27 9.47 12.54
CA ASN A 156 -1.78 10.06 13.79
C ASN A 156 -1.44 11.55 13.63
N TYR A 157 -0.85 11.94 12.51
CA TYR A 157 -0.54 13.33 12.20
C TYR A 157 -1.80 14.20 12.13
N HIS A 158 -2.79 13.80 11.34
CA HIS A 158 -4.01 14.59 11.12
C HIS A 158 -4.98 14.58 12.30
N TYR A 159 -4.99 13.52 13.10
CA TYR A 159 -5.78 13.47 14.34
C TYR A 159 -5.05 14.10 15.54
N GLY A 160 -3.84 14.62 15.33
CA GLY A 160 -3.07 15.32 16.37
C GLY A 160 -2.69 14.46 17.56
N VAL A 161 -2.53 13.15 17.37
CA VAL A 161 -2.20 12.19 18.43
C VAL A 161 -0.95 11.41 18.08
N GLU A 162 0.05 11.43 18.95
CA GLU A 162 1.25 10.61 18.78
C GLU A 162 0.93 9.16 19.18
N ASN A 163 1.12 8.24 18.23
CA ASN A 163 0.88 6.80 18.41
C ASN A 163 -0.54 6.45 18.92
N GLY A 164 -1.54 7.31 18.62
CA GLY A 164 -2.91 7.12 19.07
C GLY A 164 -3.70 6.06 18.27
N TYR A 165 -3.24 5.74 17.07
CA TYR A 165 -3.91 4.82 16.15
C TYR A 165 -2.93 3.86 15.49
N THR A 166 -3.43 2.69 15.09
CA THR A 166 -2.68 1.69 14.32
C THR A 166 -3.59 1.05 13.28
N VAL A 167 -3.11 0.94 12.05
CA VAL A 167 -3.80 0.22 10.97
C VAL A 167 -3.60 -1.29 11.12
N GLU A 168 -4.68 -2.03 11.14
CA GLU A 168 -4.69 -3.49 11.25
C GLU A 168 -5.35 -4.13 10.02
N LYS A 169 -4.66 -5.11 9.47
CA LYS A 169 -5.17 -5.92 8.36
C LYS A 169 -6.18 -6.93 8.86
N THR A 170 -7.30 -7.04 8.14
CA THR A 170 -8.23 -8.15 8.26
C THR A 170 -8.33 -8.88 6.93
N ASN A 171 -8.37 -10.19 6.96
CA ASN A 171 -8.52 -10.96 5.72
C ASN A 171 -9.91 -10.71 5.12
N LEU A 172 -9.95 -10.49 3.81
CA LEU A 172 -11.20 -10.43 3.07
C LEU A 172 -11.68 -11.86 2.84
N ILE A 173 -12.66 -12.30 3.63
CA ILE A 173 -13.39 -13.54 3.39
C ILE A 173 -14.75 -13.16 2.84
N LEU A 174 -15.03 -13.52 1.59
CA LEU A 174 -16.33 -13.29 0.99
C LEU A 174 -17.37 -14.17 1.71
N ASN A 175 -18.51 -13.59 2.09
CA ASN A 175 -19.59 -14.29 2.83
C ASN A 175 -20.04 -15.58 2.15
N TYR A 176 -20.03 -15.62 0.83
CA TYR A 176 -20.33 -16.81 0.06
C TYR A 176 -19.43 -18.00 0.45
N TYR A 177 -18.10 -17.80 0.45
CA TYR A 177 -17.14 -18.86 0.83
C TYR A 177 -17.21 -19.21 2.31
N LEU A 178 -17.55 -18.21 3.16
CA LEU A 178 -17.70 -18.44 4.60
C LEU A 178 -18.89 -19.35 4.87
N ASN A 179 -20.00 -19.16 4.18
CA ASN A 179 -21.17 -20.00 4.29
C ASN A 179 -20.89 -21.44 3.79
N GLU A 180 -20.19 -21.59 2.67
CA GLU A 180 -19.82 -22.92 2.15
C GLU A 180 -18.83 -23.66 3.05
N LEU A 181 -17.91 -22.95 3.72
CA LEU A 181 -17.03 -23.53 4.76
C LEU A 181 -17.85 -24.00 5.97
N LEU A 182 -18.80 -23.18 6.45
CA LEU A 182 -19.68 -23.54 7.58
C LEU A 182 -20.59 -24.74 7.25
N GLU A 183 -20.96 -24.89 5.99
CA GLU A 183 -21.73 -26.05 5.50
C GLU A 183 -20.85 -27.30 5.29
N GLY A 184 -19.55 -27.23 5.56
CA GLY A 184 -18.62 -28.36 5.42
C GLY A 184 -18.28 -28.76 3.98
N LYS A 185 -18.56 -27.89 3.01
CA LYS A 185 -18.27 -28.14 1.58
C LYS A 185 -16.78 -28.03 1.24
N TYR A 186 -16.02 -27.26 2.02
CA TYR A 186 -14.59 -27.05 1.83
C TYR A 186 -13.82 -27.20 3.14
N ASN A 187 -12.64 -27.79 3.06
CA ASN A 187 -11.70 -27.87 4.19
C ASN A 187 -10.76 -26.65 4.27
N SER A 188 -10.57 -25.97 3.14
CA SER A 188 -9.75 -24.74 3.05
C SER A 188 -10.17 -23.91 1.83
N ILE A 189 -9.93 -22.61 1.88
CA ILE A 189 -10.08 -21.70 0.73
C ILE A 189 -8.74 -21.04 0.45
N SER A 190 -8.24 -21.21 -0.78
CA SER A 190 -7.10 -20.48 -1.30
C SER A 190 -7.59 -19.47 -2.33
N VAL A 191 -7.36 -18.18 -2.09
CA VAL A 191 -7.64 -17.13 -3.06
C VAL A 191 -6.37 -16.80 -3.81
N SER A 192 -6.31 -17.15 -5.09
CA SER A 192 -5.21 -16.80 -5.99
C SER A 192 -5.71 -15.77 -7.00
N ALA A 193 -5.04 -14.62 -7.06
CA ALA A 193 -5.27 -13.69 -8.16
C ALA A 193 -4.59 -14.21 -9.43
N ASN A 194 -5.36 -14.48 -10.48
CA ASN A 194 -4.77 -14.78 -11.78
C ASN A 194 -4.13 -13.49 -12.34
N SER A 195 -2.87 -13.57 -12.78
CA SER A 195 -2.22 -12.49 -13.49
C SER A 195 -3.02 -12.14 -14.75
N LEU A 196 -3.28 -10.87 -14.98
CA LEU A 196 -3.73 -10.38 -16.29
C LEU A 196 -2.76 -10.91 -17.36
N LYS A 197 -3.31 -11.41 -18.47
CA LYS A 197 -2.49 -11.87 -19.59
C LYS A 197 -1.59 -10.72 -20.05
N LYS A 198 -0.36 -11.06 -20.40
CA LYS A 198 0.73 -10.18 -20.84
C LYS A 198 0.36 -9.16 -21.96
N ASP A 199 -0.73 -9.42 -22.70
CA ASP A 199 -1.20 -8.61 -23.83
C ASP A 199 -1.78 -7.24 -23.46
N ILE A 200 -2.00 -6.93 -22.18
CA ILE A 200 -2.53 -5.64 -21.74
C ILE A 200 -1.41 -4.72 -21.23
N ALA A 201 -0.30 -5.28 -20.74
CA ALA A 201 0.83 -4.52 -20.22
C ALA A 201 1.72 -3.91 -21.30
N ASP A 202 1.68 -4.45 -22.53
CA ASP A 202 2.53 -4.00 -23.65
C ASP A 202 1.86 -2.91 -24.52
N ARG A 203 0.72 -2.36 -24.13
CA ARG A 203 -0.03 -1.35 -24.90
C ARG A 203 -0.06 0.06 -24.33
N TYR A 204 0.69 0.31 -23.22
CA TYR A 204 0.79 1.65 -22.65
C TYR A 204 2.24 1.97 -22.27
#